data_1b2fb4670844771a95af53ec36c286d8
#
_entry.id   1b2fb4670844771a95af53ec36c286d8
#
_cell.length_a   1.000
_cell.length_b   1.000
_cell.length_c   1.000
_cell.angle_alpha   90.00
_cell.angle_beta   90.00
_cell.angle_gamma   90.00
#
_symmetry.space_group_name_H-M   'P 1'
#
loop_
_entity.id
_entity.type
_entity.pdbx_description
1 polymer ?
#
loop_
_entity_poly.entity_id
_entity_poly.type
_entity_poly.pdbx_seq_one_letter_code
_entity_poly.pdbx_strand_id
1 'polypeptide(L)'
;DKIKSIINNTLSKVPSKQKRMPYKIDVFDYSDKELRKEIFLHTKRDGKLTVEQDPYNPQTLAPILLVFSMRNPNQALSKLNRKITPHDKEGHKDKRVIFMEMGIVAMSLMLAFEAEGFATGFCQCIENKKELGNTLNLSYPVDLMMGVGYPSTKENYIDPNTNTVKDVYWEHEHKRPSLDDVVTYRF
;
A
#
# COMPACT_ATOMS: atom_id res chain seq x y z
N ASP A 1 -10.66 -15.46 4.28
CA ASP A 1 -10.15 -16.41 3.25
C ASP A 1 -10.10 -15.82 1.83
N LYS A 2 -11.13 -15.06 1.40
CA LYS A 2 -11.16 -14.47 0.04
C LYS A 2 -9.98 -13.51 -0.20
N ILE A 3 -9.70 -12.59 0.71
CA ILE A 3 -8.58 -11.64 0.63
C ILE A 3 -7.24 -12.39 0.46
N LYS A 4 -7.00 -13.39 1.30
CA LYS A 4 -5.79 -14.20 1.24
C LYS A 4 -5.66 -14.94 -0.10
N SER A 5 -6.76 -15.45 -0.63
CA SER A 5 -6.78 -16.13 -1.94
C SER A 5 -6.42 -15.16 -3.07
N ILE A 6 -7.01 -13.97 -3.10
CA ILE A 6 -6.71 -12.93 -4.10
C ILE A 6 -5.22 -12.57 -4.06
N ILE A 7 -4.69 -12.28 -2.86
CA ILE A 7 -3.28 -11.92 -2.69
C ILE A 7 -2.37 -13.04 -3.20
N ASN A 8 -2.59 -14.29 -2.76
CA ASN A 8 -1.75 -15.42 -3.14
C ASN A 8 -1.78 -15.69 -4.65
N ASN A 9 -2.98 -15.67 -5.26
CA ASN A 9 -3.14 -15.89 -6.69
C ASN A 9 -2.46 -14.78 -7.51
N THR A 10 -2.55 -13.53 -7.08
CA THR A 10 -1.90 -12.40 -7.74
C THR A 10 -0.38 -12.51 -7.62
N LEU A 11 0.14 -12.70 -6.41
CA LEU A 11 1.59 -12.78 -6.16
C LEU A 11 2.25 -13.96 -6.87
N SER A 12 1.53 -15.05 -7.12
CA SER A 12 2.05 -16.19 -7.87
C SER A 12 2.29 -15.88 -9.36
N LYS A 13 1.64 -14.84 -9.90
CA LYS A 13 1.65 -14.48 -11.33
C LYS A 13 2.32 -13.14 -11.61
N VAL A 14 2.41 -12.24 -10.64
CA VAL A 14 2.98 -10.91 -10.83
C VAL A 14 4.45 -11.01 -11.25
N PRO A 15 4.86 -10.24 -12.29
CA PRO A 15 6.24 -10.24 -12.73
C PRO A 15 7.15 -9.62 -11.66
N SER A 16 8.29 -10.26 -11.43
CA SER A 16 9.37 -9.72 -10.63
C SER A 16 10.69 -10.05 -11.32
N LYS A 17 11.60 -9.09 -11.39
CA LYS A 17 12.90 -9.27 -12.01
C LYS A 17 13.63 -10.46 -11.37
N GLN A 18 13.85 -11.50 -12.16
CA GLN A 18 14.48 -12.76 -11.71
C GLN A 18 13.75 -13.45 -10.54
N LYS A 19 12.45 -13.23 -10.39
CA LYS A 19 11.61 -13.79 -9.32
C LYS A 19 12.09 -13.45 -7.91
N ARG A 20 12.74 -12.30 -7.72
CA ARG A 20 13.32 -11.90 -6.42
C ARG A 20 12.29 -11.44 -5.41
N MET A 21 11.22 -10.80 -5.86
CA MET A 21 10.19 -10.18 -5.01
C MET A 21 10.82 -9.37 -3.87
N PRO A 22 11.45 -8.22 -4.18
CA PRO A 22 12.28 -7.48 -3.22
C PRO A 22 11.46 -6.68 -2.21
N TYR A 23 10.18 -6.92 -2.15
CA TYR A 23 9.21 -6.30 -1.27
C TYR A 23 8.59 -7.32 -0.31
N LYS A 24 8.05 -6.82 0.78
CA LYS A 24 7.20 -7.54 1.74
C LYS A 24 5.84 -6.83 1.80
N ILE A 25 4.79 -7.59 1.98
CA ILE A 25 3.42 -7.09 2.17
C ILE A 25 2.91 -7.66 3.49
N ASP A 26 2.62 -6.78 4.42
CA ASP A 26 1.94 -7.11 5.67
C ASP A 26 0.46 -6.72 5.54
N VAL A 27 -0.44 -7.61 5.97
CA VAL A 27 -1.89 -7.43 5.82
C VAL A 27 -2.50 -7.28 7.20
N PHE A 28 -3.22 -6.19 7.42
CA PHE A 28 -3.88 -5.86 8.67
C PHE A 28 -5.38 -5.75 8.45
N ASP A 29 -6.15 -6.31 9.35
CA ASP A 29 -7.59 -6.09 9.46
C ASP A 29 -7.90 -5.19 10.68
N TYR A 30 -9.15 -5.15 11.12
CA TYR A 30 -9.57 -4.38 12.30
C TYR A 30 -9.62 -5.20 13.60
N SER A 31 -9.00 -6.38 13.64
CA SER A 31 -8.92 -7.19 14.86
C SER A 31 -8.12 -6.50 15.96
N ASP A 32 -7.08 -5.74 15.58
CA ASP A 32 -6.29 -4.90 16.46
C ASP A 32 -6.61 -3.41 16.20
N LYS A 33 -7.59 -2.89 16.94
CA LYS A 33 -8.05 -1.50 16.79
C LYS A 33 -7.02 -0.48 17.23
N GLU A 34 -6.27 -0.77 18.28
CA GLU A 34 -5.22 0.13 18.78
C GLU A 34 -4.09 0.25 17.76
N LEU A 35 -3.64 -0.86 17.20
CA LEU A 35 -2.64 -0.84 16.14
C LEU A 35 -3.13 -0.06 14.90
N ARG A 36 -4.39 -0.24 14.50
CA ARG A 36 -4.98 0.51 13.38
C ARG A 36 -5.04 2.01 13.65
N LYS A 37 -5.34 2.40 14.88
CA LYS A 37 -5.30 3.79 15.34
C LYS A 37 -3.89 4.36 15.29
N GLU A 38 -2.90 3.63 15.77
CA GLU A 38 -1.48 4.02 15.68
C GLU A 38 -1.05 4.22 14.22
N ILE A 39 -1.38 3.28 13.33
CA ILE A 39 -1.10 3.42 11.89
C ILE A 39 -1.69 4.72 11.34
N PHE A 40 -2.94 5.01 11.66
CA PHE A 40 -3.60 6.24 11.22
C PHE A 40 -2.90 7.49 11.75
N LEU A 41 -2.46 7.50 13.02
CA LEU A 41 -1.77 8.65 13.62
C LEU A 41 -0.46 8.99 12.92
N HIS A 42 0.27 8.02 12.38
CA HIS A 42 1.47 8.24 11.57
C HIS A 42 1.20 8.80 10.17
N THR A 43 -0.06 8.90 9.76
CA THR A 43 -0.46 9.47 8.46
C THR A 43 -1.03 10.88 8.57
N LYS A 44 -1.10 11.44 9.77
CA LYS A 44 -1.53 12.82 9.99
C LYS A 44 -0.46 13.82 9.54
N ARG A 45 -0.89 14.91 8.91
CA ARG A 45 -0.05 16.10 8.74
C ARG A 45 -0.11 16.96 10.00
N ASP A 46 1.06 17.31 10.54
CA ASP A 46 1.33 18.42 11.48
C ASP A 46 0.32 18.71 12.62
N GLY A 47 -0.46 17.78 13.06
CA GLY A 47 -1.33 17.90 14.23
C GLY A 47 -2.39 19.03 14.16
N LYS A 48 -2.53 19.72 13.03
CA LYS A 48 -3.39 20.90 12.89
C LYS A 48 -4.83 20.60 12.50
N LEU A 49 -5.09 19.43 11.95
CA LEU A 49 -6.42 19.03 11.50
C LEU A 49 -6.89 17.82 12.29
N THR A 50 -8.15 17.85 12.74
CA THR A 50 -8.79 16.66 13.30
C THR A 50 -9.24 15.75 12.17
N VAL A 51 -9.53 14.48 12.49
CA VAL A 51 -10.13 13.53 11.54
C VAL A 51 -11.40 14.06 10.89
N GLU A 52 -12.10 14.94 11.60
CA GLU A 52 -13.35 15.59 11.17
C GLU A 52 -13.13 16.71 10.17
N GLN A 53 -11.98 17.40 10.24
CA GLN A 53 -11.67 18.55 9.40
C GLN A 53 -10.98 18.17 8.10
N ASP A 54 -10.16 17.12 8.13
CA ASP A 54 -9.50 16.59 6.95
C ASP A 54 -9.10 15.13 7.22
N PRO A 55 -9.89 14.15 6.79
CA PRO A 55 -9.52 12.76 6.89
C PRO A 55 -8.38 12.47 5.92
N TYR A 56 -7.19 12.95 6.26
CA TYR A 56 -5.97 12.62 5.55
C TYR A 56 -5.84 11.11 5.47
N ASN A 57 -5.81 10.58 4.28
CA ASN A 57 -5.61 9.18 3.99
C ASN A 57 -6.71 8.25 4.52
N PRO A 58 -7.98 8.43 4.12
CA PRO A 58 -9.06 7.51 4.47
C PRO A 58 -8.73 6.05 4.09
N GLN A 59 -7.80 5.85 3.14
CA GLN A 59 -7.31 4.52 2.76
C GLN A 59 -6.74 3.74 3.94
N THR A 60 -6.14 4.43 4.93
CA THR A 60 -5.60 3.77 6.12
C THR A 60 -6.68 3.28 7.08
N LEU A 61 -7.90 3.76 6.89
CA LEU A 61 -9.08 3.38 7.66
C LEU A 61 -9.95 2.33 6.96
N ALA A 62 -9.52 1.84 5.78
CA ALA A 62 -10.21 0.76 5.08
C ALA A 62 -10.25 -0.52 5.93
N PRO A 63 -11.26 -1.40 5.76
CA PRO A 63 -11.39 -2.65 6.52
C PRO A 63 -10.13 -3.52 6.49
N ILE A 64 -9.48 -3.57 5.35
CA ILE A 64 -8.19 -4.27 5.16
C ILE A 64 -7.14 -3.25 4.73
N LEU A 65 -5.97 -3.33 5.31
CA LEU A 65 -4.82 -2.50 4.96
C LEU A 65 -3.64 -3.37 4.59
N LEU A 66 -3.11 -3.17 3.39
CA LEU A 66 -1.86 -3.76 2.95
C LEU A 66 -0.74 -2.73 3.13
N VAL A 67 0.30 -3.11 3.82
CA VAL A 67 1.49 -2.29 4.08
C VAL A 67 2.66 -2.87 3.33
N PHE A 68 3.27 -2.07 2.48
CA PHE A 68 4.40 -2.46 1.64
C PHE A 68 5.69 -1.88 2.18
N SER A 69 6.69 -2.74 2.33
CA SER A 69 8.04 -2.37 2.73
C SER A 69 9.07 -3.12 1.90
N MET A 70 10.32 -2.67 1.94
CA MET A 70 11.41 -3.44 1.36
C MET A 70 11.60 -4.76 2.10
N ARG A 71 11.97 -5.78 1.39
CA ARG A 71 12.38 -7.07 1.96
C ARG A 71 13.88 -7.06 2.21
N ASN A 72 14.32 -7.68 3.30
CA ASN A 72 15.75 -7.83 3.58
C ASN A 72 16.45 -8.51 2.40
N PRO A 73 17.44 -7.87 1.75
CA PRO A 73 18.10 -8.40 0.56
C PRO A 73 18.72 -9.78 0.78
N ASN A 74 19.37 -10.00 1.93
CA ASN A 74 20.00 -11.27 2.22
C ASN A 74 18.98 -12.39 2.39
N GLN A 75 17.86 -12.11 3.09
CA GLN A 75 16.76 -13.07 3.21
C GLN A 75 16.08 -13.34 1.85
N ALA A 76 15.89 -12.30 1.04
CA ALA A 76 15.33 -12.46 -0.29
C ALA A 76 16.21 -13.33 -1.18
N LEU A 77 17.53 -13.11 -1.18
CA LEU A 77 18.47 -13.89 -1.96
C LEU A 77 18.60 -15.32 -1.48
N SER A 78 18.61 -15.57 -0.16
CA SER A 78 18.73 -16.90 0.43
C SER A 78 17.52 -17.82 0.12
N LYS A 79 16.38 -17.22 -0.26
CA LYS A 79 15.16 -17.97 -0.65
C LYS A 79 15.08 -18.27 -2.14
N LEU A 80 16.03 -17.81 -2.95
CA LEU A 80 16.07 -18.14 -4.37
C LEU A 80 16.56 -19.60 -4.54
N ASN A 81 15.72 -20.44 -5.15
CA ASN A 81 16.06 -21.83 -5.43
C ASN A 81 16.89 -21.93 -6.73
N ARG A 82 17.99 -21.16 -6.82
CA ARG A 82 18.94 -21.16 -7.93
C ARG A 82 20.24 -20.47 -7.53
N LYS A 83 21.27 -20.61 -8.36
CA LYS A 83 22.56 -19.91 -8.18
C LYS A 83 22.35 -18.38 -8.20
N ILE A 84 22.85 -17.70 -7.17
CA ILE A 84 22.84 -16.25 -7.05
C ILE A 84 23.92 -15.68 -7.97
N THR A 85 23.54 -14.74 -8.83
CA THR A 85 24.44 -14.03 -9.75
C THR A 85 24.87 -12.68 -9.16
N PRO A 86 25.96 -12.04 -9.67
CA PRO A 86 26.30 -10.67 -9.31
C PRO A 86 25.15 -9.69 -9.56
N HIS A 87 24.42 -9.86 -10.65
CA HIS A 87 23.27 -9.04 -11.01
C HIS A 87 22.11 -9.15 -9.99
N ASP A 88 21.92 -10.30 -9.37
CA ASP A 88 20.95 -10.44 -8.27
C ASP A 88 21.34 -9.57 -7.08
N LYS A 89 22.61 -9.56 -6.73
CA LYS A 89 23.15 -8.78 -5.61
C LYS A 89 23.03 -7.27 -5.85
N GLU A 90 23.31 -6.82 -7.07
CA GLU A 90 23.20 -5.41 -7.45
C GLU A 90 21.74 -4.93 -7.48
N GLY A 91 20.85 -5.70 -8.05
CA GLY A 91 19.45 -5.34 -8.17
C GLY A 91 18.72 -5.17 -6.83
N HIS A 92 19.16 -5.85 -5.77
CA HIS A 92 18.63 -5.64 -4.42
C HIS A 92 19.13 -4.36 -3.74
N LYS A 93 20.17 -3.72 -4.27
CA LYS A 93 20.68 -2.45 -3.75
C LYS A 93 20.04 -1.25 -4.44
N ASP A 94 19.53 -1.41 -5.64
CA ASP A 94 18.89 -0.32 -6.38
C ASP A 94 17.43 -0.12 -5.93
N LYS A 95 17.23 0.87 -5.08
CA LYS A 95 15.91 1.24 -4.57
C LYS A 95 14.91 1.57 -5.69
N ARG A 96 15.36 2.12 -6.82
CA ARG A 96 14.48 2.44 -7.96
C ARG A 96 13.82 1.18 -8.52
N VAL A 97 14.61 0.11 -8.65
CA VAL A 97 14.10 -1.20 -9.10
C VAL A 97 13.12 -1.78 -8.09
N ILE A 98 13.42 -1.67 -6.79
CA ILE A 98 12.54 -2.16 -5.71
C ILE A 98 11.20 -1.42 -5.75
N PHE A 99 11.23 -0.09 -5.83
CA PHE A 99 10.00 0.72 -5.88
C PHE A 99 9.19 0.49 -7.15
N MET A 100 9.85 0.30 -8.29
CA MET A 100 9.17 -0.08 -9.53
C MET A 100 8.44 -1.42 -9.38
N GLU A 101 9.09 -2.44 -8.85
CA GLU A 101 8.47 -3.74 -8.62
C GLU A 101 7.36 -3.67 -7.57
N MET A 102 7.51 -2.84 -6.54
CA MET A 102 6.47 -2.58 -5.54
C MET A 102 5.23 -1.92 -6.19
N GLY A 103 5.42 -0.95 -7.08
CA GLY A 103 4.33 -0.35 -7.86
C GLY A 103 3.62 -1.35 -8.76
N ILE A 104 4.37 -2.23 -9.43
CA ILE A 104 3.80 -3.28 -10.29
C ILE A 104 2.92 -4.23 -9.46
N VAL A 105 3.40 -4.71 -8.33
CA VAL A 105 2.60 -5.64 -7.50
C VAL A 105 1.40 -4.94 -6.89
N ALA A 106 1.54 -3.70 -6.44
CA ALA A 106 0.44 -2.93 -5.88
C ALA A 106 -0.68 -2.73 -6.92
N MET A 107 -0.32 -2.34 -8.15
CA MET A 107 -1.29 -2.21 -9.24
C MET A 107 -1.93 -3.54 -9.61
N SER A 108 -1.16 -4.62 -9.64
CA SER A 108 -1.70 -5.96 -9.93
C SER A 108 -2.70 -6.42 -8.87
N LEU A 109 -2.43 -6.13 -7.60
CA LEU A 109 -3.35 -6.40 -6.50
C LEU A 109 -4.61 -5.55 -6.59
N MET A 110 -4.47 -4.24 -6.91
CA MET A 110 -5.62 -3.35 -7.13
C MET A 110 -6.57 -3.95 -8.17
N LEU A 111 -6.07 -4.28 -9.34
CA LEU A 111 -6.88 -4.86 -10.42
C LEU A 111 -7.52 -6.21 -10.03
N ALA A 112 -6.79 -7.04 -9.28
CA ALA A 112 -7.31 -8.31 -8.80
C ALA A 112 -8.42 -8.12 -7.76
N PHE A 113 -8.29 -7.14 -6.86
CA PHE A 113 -9.33 -6.79 -5.91
C PHE A 113 -10.56 -6.21 -6.59
N GLU A 114 -10.39 -5.30 -7.56
CA GLU A 114 -11.49 -4.72 -8.33
C GLU A 114 -12.26 -5.79 -9.12
N ALA A 115 -11.57 -6.74 -9.73
CA ALA A 115 -12.20 -7.87 -10.42
C ALA A 115 -13.07 -8.74 -9.51
N GLU A 116 -12.82 -8.70 -8.20
CA GLU A 116 -13.59 -9.43 -7.17
C GLU A 116 -14.61 -8.54 -6.44
N GLY A 117 -14.83 -7.31 -6.94
CA GLY A 117 -15.82 -6.37 -6.43
C GLY A 117 -15.38 -5.55 -5.22
N PHE A 118 -14.10 -5.49 -4.93
CA PHE A 118 -13.55 -4.59 -3.90
C PHE A 118 -13.14 -3.26 -4.52
N ALA A 119 -13.13 -2.22 -3.70
CA ALA A 119 -12.49 -0.95 -4.00
C ALA A 119 -11.14 -0.87 -3.28
N THR A 120 -10.19 -0.14 -3.88
CA THR A 120 -8.85 0.06 -3.31
C THR A 120 -8.43 1.52 -3.39
N GLY A 121 -7.53 1.92 -2.49
CA GLY A 121 -6.93 3.24 -2.52
C GLY A 121 -5.48 3.21 -2.02
N PHE A 122 -4.57 3.86 -2.75
CA PHE A 122 -3.17 3.95 -2.37
C PHE A 122 -2.90 5.15 -1.48
N CYS A 123 -1.93 5.00 -0.56
CA CYS A 123 -1.44 6.08 0.28
C CYS A 123 0.07 5.99 0.46
N GLN A 124 0.74 7.13 0.22
CA GLN A 124 2.15 7.34 0.54
C GLN A 124 2.37 8.49 1.53
N CYS A 125 1.30 9.12 1.99
CA CYS A 125 1.34 10.24 2.91
C CYS A 125 1.64 9.75 4.35
N ILE A 126 2.84 9.24 4.55
CA ILE A 126 3.33 8.74 5.83
C ILE A 126 4.34 9.75 6.35
N GLU A 127 4.02 10.39 7.46
CA GLU A 127 4.86 11.45 8.02
C GLU A 127 6.20 10.89 8.51
N ASN A 128 6.17 9.82 9.29
CA ASN A 128 7.36 9.16 9.78
C ASN A 128 7.40 7.68 9.42
N LYS A 129 7.87 7.40 8.20
CA LYS A 129 7.95 6.03 7.64
C LYS A 129 8.77 5.07 8.50
N LYS A 130 9.81 5.55 9.16
CA LYS A 130 10.68 4.73 10.02
C LYS A 130 9.97 4.38 11.31
N GLU A 131 9.33 5.35 11.94
CA GLU A 131 8.62 5.16 13.19
C GLU A 131 7.42 4.21 13.00
N LEU A 132 6.64 4.43 11.95
CA LEU A 132 5.58 3.49 11.58
C LEU A 132 6.13 2.08 11.36
N GLY A 133 7.27 1.95 10.68
CA GLY A 133 7.95 0.66 10.51
C GLY A 133 8.31 0.02 11.85
N ASN A 134 8.79 0.79 12.82
CA ASN A 134 9.10 0.30 14.17
C ASN A 134 7.81 -0.14 14.90
N THR A 135 6.75 0.67 14.86
CA THR A 135 5.43 0.35 15.45
C THR A 135 4.89 -0.97 14.90
N LEU A 136 5.08 -1.21 13.61
CA LEU A 136 4.65 -2.44 12.94
C LEU A 136 5.67 -3.59 13.03
N ASN A 137 6.76 -3.40 13.79
CA ASN A 137 7.85 -4.37 13.91
C ASN A 137 8.40 -4.85 12.55
N LEU A 138 8.56 -3.90 11.61
CA LEU A 138 9.13 -4.15 10.28
C LEU A 138 10.63 -3.94 10.27
N SER A 139 11.34 -4.71 9.43
CA SER A 139 12.79 -4.55 9.24
C SER A 139 13.16 -3.30 8.44
N TYR A 140 12.21 -2.71 7.74
CA TYR A 140 12.39 -1.54 6.87
C TYR A 140 11.21 -0.58 7.01
N PRO A 141 11.42 0.71 6.69
CA PRO A 141 10.34 1.70 6.67
C PRO A 141 9.18 1.29 5.77
N VAL A 142 8.00 1.79 6.09
CA VAL A 142 6.82 1.64 5.24
C VAL A 142 6.98 2.55 4.01
N ASP A 143 6.82 1.99 2.82
CA ASP A 143 6.99 2.72 1.56
C ASP A 143 5.65 3.08 0.90
N LEU A 144 4.66 2.20 1.02
CA LEU A 144 3.33 2.36 0.43
C LEU A 144 2.30 1.64 1.30
N MET A 145 1.10 2.17 1.34
CA MET A 145 -0.08 1.49 1.91
C MET A 145 -1.18 1.39 0.87
N MET A 146 -2.01 0.35 0.96
CA MET A 146 -3.20 0.18 0.14
C MET A 146 -4.37 -0.25 1.03
N GLY A 147 -5.40 0.60 1.11
CA GLY A 147 -6.66 0.25 1.70
C GLY A 147 -7.48 -0.62 0.75
N VAL A 148 -8.19 -1.60 1.29
CA VAL A 148 -9.12 -2.48 0.55
C VAL A 148 -10.44 -2.56 1.30
N GLY A 149 -11.55 -2.33 0.60
CA GLY A 149 -12.88 -2.37 1.15
C GLY A 149 -13.93 -2.60 0.06
N TYR A 150 -15.20 -2.50 0.42
CA TYR A 150 -16.27 -2.50 -0.58
C TYR A 150 -16.49 -1.08 -1.10
N PRO A 151 -16.80 -0.92 -2.40
CA PRO A 151 -17.15 0.38 -2.94
C PRO A 151 -18.39 0.91 -2.24
N SER A 152 -18.37 2.19 -1.91
CA SER A 152 -19.49 2.90 -1.34
C SER A 152 -19.93 4.02 -2.29
N THR A 153 -21.22 4.32 -2.35
CA THR A 153 -21.76 5.51 -3.05
C THR A 153 -21.42 6.80 -2.30
N LYS A 154 -21.05 6.67 -1.01
CA LYS A 154 -20.53 7.74 -0.20
C LYS A 154 -19.15 7.32 0.27
N GLU A 155 -18.19 8.23 0.17
CA GLU A 155 -16.92 8.01 0.83
C GLU A 155 -17.17 8.00 2.34
N ASN A 156 -16.77 6.93 2.97
CA ASN A 156 -16.89 6.79 4.42
C ASN A 156 -15.61 6.20 4.99
N TYR A 157 -15.39 6.44 6.26
CA TYR A 157 -14.27 5.91 7.01
C TYR A 157 -14.72 5.53 8.41
N ILE A 158 -13.95 4.68 9.08
CA ILE A 158 -14.15 4.38 10.49
C ILE A 158 -13.34 5.38 11.32
N ASP A 159 -14.02 6.23 12.07
CA ASP A 159 -13.36 7.13 13.02
C ASP A 159 -12.60 6.31 14.07
N PRO A 160 -11.27 6.43 14.15
CA PRO A 160 -10.48 5.60 15.05
C PRO A 160 -10.69 5.95 16.53
N ASN A 161 -11.27 7.12 16.85
CA ASN A 161 -11.54 7.52 18.23
C ASN A 161 -12.86 6.94 18.73
N THR A 162 -13.89 6.94 17.88
CA THR A 162 -15.25 6.53 18.25
C THR A 162 -15.62 5.15 17.72
N ASN A 163 -14.85 4.62 16.76
CA ASN A 163 -15.13 3.39 16.02
C ASN A 163 -16.50 3.41 15.31
N THR A 164 -16.94 4.60 14.92
CA THR A 164 -18.17 4.81 14.14
C THR A 164 -17.83 5.11 12.69
N VAL A 165 -18.75 4.75 11.79
CA VAL A 165 -18.63 5.11 10.37
C VAL A 165 -19.03 6.56 10.21
N LYS A 166 -18.18 7.34 9.56
CA LYS A 166 -18.42 8.74 9.18
C LYS A 166 -18.32 8.91 7.67
N ASP A 167 -19.16 9.76 7.11
CA ASP A 167 -19.11 10.13 5.69
C ASP A 167 -17.99 11.17 5.49
N VAL A 168 -17.28 11.03 4.38
CA VAL A 168 -16.30 12.01 3.92
C VAL A 168 -16.89 12.79 2.76
N TYR A 169 -16.85 14.09 2.86
CA TYR A 169 -17.24 15.00 1.78
C TYR A 169 -15.99 15.67 1.21
N TRP A 170 -15.67 15.36 -0.04
CA TRP A 170 -14.63 16.07 -0.78
C TRP A 170 -15.23 17.29 -1.47
N GLU A 171 -14.84 18.48 -1.05
CA GLU A 171 -15.31 19.72 -1.66
C GLU A 171 -14.60 20.08 -2.98
N HIS A 172 -13.57 19.32 -3.35
CA HIS A 172 -12.72 19.65 -4.50
C HIS A 172 -12.68 18.54 -5.53
N GLU A 173 -13.19 18.82 -6.74
CA GLU A 173 -12.89 18.01 -7.91
C GLU A 173 -11.43 18.16 -8.32
N HIS A 174 -10.62 17.14 -8.09
CA HIS A 174 -9.27 17.07 -8.66
C HIS A 174 -9.38 16.75 -10.16
N LYS A 175 -9.17 17.77 -10.99
CA LYS A 175 -9.08 17.57 -12.44
C LYS A 175 -7.80 16.83 -12.78
N ARG A 176 -7.92 15.75 -13.54
CA ARG A 176 -6.76 15.07 -14.11
C ARG A 176 -6.16 15.93 -15.22
N PRO A 177 -4.82 15.89 -15.47
CA PRO A 177 -4.23 16.46 -16.66
C PRO A 177 -4.89 15.90 -17.91
N SER A 178 -4.83 16.64 -19.03
CA SER A 178 -5.29 16.10 -20.31
C SER A 178 -4.39 14.90 -20.73
N LEU A 179 -4.93 13.99 -21.53
CA LEU A 179 -4.10 12.87 -22.02
C LEU A 179 -2.94 13.37 -22.88
N ASP A 180 -3.09 14.47 -23.58
CA ASP A 180 -2.05 15.08 -24.42
C ASP A 180 -0.86 15.62 -23.60
N ASP A 181 -1.09 15.94 -22.32
CA ASP A 181 -0.01 16.35 -21.43
C ASP A 181 0.86 15.17 -20.95
N VAL A 182 0.35 13.95 -21.00
CA VAL A 182 1.01 12.76 -20.45
C VAL A 182 1.33 11.68 -21.47
N VAL A 183 0.72 11.73 -22.67
CA VAL A 183 0.89 10.74 -23.73
C VAL A 183 1.28 11.42 -25.04
N THR A 184 2.38 11.00 -25.61
CA THR A 184 2.80 11.41 -26.97
C THR A 184 2.82 10.19 -27.88
N TYR A 185 2.00 10.20 -28.91
CA TYR A 185 1.99 9.15 -29.95
C TYR A 185 3.08 9.47 -31.01
N ARG A 186 3.94 8.50 -31.30
CA ARG A 186 5.03 8.61 -32.28
C ARG A 186 4.95 7.42 -33.25
N PHE A 187 3.94 7.49 -34.11
CA PHE A 187 3.77 6.48 -35.18
C PHE A 187 4.64 6.81 -36.37
#